data_f0fb4710e044bfe6e160b270e0aa9f71
#
_entry.id   f0fb4710e044bfe6e160b270e0aa9f71
#
_cell.length_a   1.000
_cell.length_b   1.000
_cell.length_c   1.000
_cell.angle_alpha   90.00
_cell.angle_beta   90.00
_cell.angle_gamma   90.00
#
_symmetry.space_group_name_H-M   'P 1'
#
loop_
_entity.id
_entity.type
_entity.pdbx_description
1 polymer ?
#
loop_
_entity_poly.entity_id
_entity_poly.type
_entity_poly.pdbx_seq_one_letter_code
_entity_poly.pdbx_strand_id
1 'polypeptide(L)'
;MKIIVYPDASEGIEEILAGRRRESLEKLGELKIFYDAPPDHQEFLRRVDGANALLVGWALPVEVMAQTQTLEILSFTGIGASNFIDLPAAAAQGITVCNCPGYADNTVAEHTLALLLAAA
;
A
#
# COMPACT_ATOMS: atom_id res chain seq x y z
N MET A 1 -0.01 6.08 20.64
CA MET A 1 0.26 4.86 19.86
C MET A 1 0.07 5.20 18.39
N LYS A 2 0.95 4.74 17.55
CA LYS A 2 0.82 4.92 16.09
C LYS A 2 -0.31 4.04 15.54
N ILE A 3 -1.03 4.55 14.55
CA ILE A 3 -2.09 3.81 13.86
C ILE A 3 -1.58 3.47 12.46
N ILE A 4 -1.59 2.18 12.15
CA ILE A 4 -1.18 1.62 10.86
C ILE A 4 -2.44 1.12 10.15
N VAL A 5 -2.68 1.56 8.94
CA VAL A 5 -3.88 1.18 8.19
C VAL A 5 -3.51 0.55 6.85
N TYR A 6 -4.17 -0.55 6.50
CA TYR A 6 -4.20 -1.12 5.16
C TYR A 6 -5.63 -0.93 4.61
N PRO A 7 -5.88 0.14 3.84
CA PRO A 7 -7.24 0.56 3.50
C PRO A 7 -7.87 -0.21 2.33
N ASP A 8 -7.07 -0.94 1.55
CA ASP A 8 -7.43 -1.54 0.27
C ASP A 8 -6.83 -2.94 0.08
N ALA A 9 -6.75 -3.71 1.16
CA ALA A 9 -6.20 -5.06 1.12
C ALA A 9 -7.09 -5.99 0.27
N SER A 10 -6.46 -6.91 -0.46
CA SER A 10 -7.15 -7.93 -1.23
C SER A 10 -7.44 -9.18 -0.39
N GLU A 11 -8.30 -10.05 -0.89
CA GLU A 11 -8.46 -11.39 -0.34
C GLU A 11 -7.12 -12.13 -0.29
N GLY A 12 -6.90 -12.92 0.75
CA GLY A 12 -5.65 -13.66 0.96
C GLY A 12 -4.53 -12.88 1.65
N ILE A 13 -4.69 -11.58 1.89
CA ILE A 13 -3.67 -10.78 2.59
C ILE A 13 -3.41 -11.31 4.01
N GLU A 14 -4.39 -11.93 4.65
CA GLU A 14 -4.23 -12.54 5.98
C GLU A 14 -3.16 -13.63 5.98
N GLU A 15 -3.10 -14.46 4.96
CA GLU A 15 -2.06 -15.49 4.83
C GLU A 15 -0.68 -14.88 4.62
N ILE A 16 -0.61 -13.81 3.82
CA ILE A 16 0.64 -13.09 3.54
C ILE A 16 1.16 -12.37 4.78
N LEU A 17 0.27 -11.75 5.54
CA LEU A 17 0.63 -11.01 6.76
C LEU A 17 0.77 -11.90 7.99
N ALA A 18 0.33 -13.16 7.94
CA ALA A 18 0.34 -14.05 9.10
C ALA A 18 1.72 -14.19 9.77
N GLY A 19 1.71 -14.50 11.06
CA GLY A 19 2.90 -14.78 11.86
C GLY A 19 3.79 -13.55 12.05
N ARG A 20 5.10 -13.72 11.85
CA ARG A 20 6.11 -12.70 12.15
C ARG A 20 5.85 -11.34 11.49
N ARG A 21 5.27 -11.31 10.29
CA ARG A 21 4.99 -10.05 9.57
C ARG A 21 3.95 -9.22 10.32
N ARG A 22 2.84 -9.85 10.70
CA ARG A 22 1.78 -9.21 11.48
C ARG A 22 2.28 -8.77 12.85
N GLU A 23 2.97 -9.65 13.56
CA GLU A 23 3.58 -9.33 14.86
C GLU A 23 4.53 -8.13 14.79
N SER A 24 5.29 -8.01 13.69
CA SER A 24 6.20 -6.88 13.50
C SER A 24 5.45 -5.57 13.32
N LEU A 25 4.34 -5.56 12.57
CA LEU A 25 3.50 -4.37 12.41
C LEU A 25 2.79 -4.01 13.73
N GLU A 26 2.23 -4.98 14.43
CA GLU A 26 1.52 -4.77 15.70
C GLU A 26 2.43 -4.26 16.82
N LYS A 27 3.73 -4.54 16.76
CA LYS A 27 4.74 -3.94 17.65
C LYS A 27 4.98 -2.46 17.38
N LEU A 28 4.72 -1.99 16.17
CA LEU A 28 4.89 -0.59 15.79
C LEU A 28 3.67 0.27 16.11
N GLY A 29 2.49 -0.34 16.20
CA GLY A 29 1.26 0.37 16.48
C GLY A 29 0.00 -0.48 16.33
N GLU A 30 -1.16 0.16 16.45
CA GLU A 30 -2.45 -0.47 16.18
C GLU A 30 -2.62 -0.70 14.68
N LEU A 31 -2.82 -1.97 14.28
CA LEU A 31 -3.00 -2.36 12.89
C LEU A 31 -4.49 -2.52 12.54
N LYS A 32 -4.95 -1.78 11.53
CA LYS A 32 -6.30 -1.86 10.96
C LYS A 32 -6.21 -2.29 9.50
N ILE A 33 -6.95 -3.34 9.12
CA ILE A 33 -6.97 -3.86 7.77
C ILE A 33 -8.40 -3.88 7.24
N PHE A 34 -8.59 -3.37 6.03
CA PHE A 34 -9.85 -3.44 5.28
C PHE A 34 -9.62 -4.33 4.06
N TYR A 35 -10.45 -5.37 3.90
CA TYR A 35 -10.25 -6.46 2.94
C TYR A 35 -10.98 -6.25 1.61
N ASP A 36 -11.37 -5.03 1.33
CA ASP A 36 -12.06 -4.61 0.11
C ASP A 36 -11.57 -3.24 -0.35
N ALA A 37 -11.72 -2.96 -1.63
CA ALA A 37 -11.43 -1.63 -2.15
C ALA A 37 -12.46 -0.61 -1.60
N PRO A 38 -12.03 0.58 -1.15
CA PRO A 38 -12.99 1.60 -0.75
C PRO A 38 -13.83 2.03 -1.96
N PRO A 39 -15.17 2.09 -1.82
CA PRO A 39 -16.07 2.36 -2.94
C PRO A 39 -15.96 3.80 -3.47
N ASP A 40 -15.53 4.73 -2.63
CA ASP A 40 -15.36 6.14 -2.97
C ASP A 40 -14.32 6.83 -2.08
N HIS A 41 -14.02 8.09 -2.40
CA HIS A 41 -13.04 8.90 -1.64
C HIS A 41 -13.48 9.17 -0.20
N GLN A 42 -14.78 9.25 0.08
CA GLN A 42 -15.29 9.51 1.43
C GLN A 42 -15.03 8.32 2.35
N GLU A 43 -15.31 7.11 1.87
CA GLU A 43 -15.00 5.89 2.61
C GLU A 43 -13.49 5.71 2.76
N PHE A 44 -12.71 6.04 1.71
CA PHE A 44 -11.26 6.01 1.80
C PHE A 44 -10.76 6.93 2.92
N LEU A 45 -11.23 8.18 2.96
CA LEU A 45 -10.90 9.14 4.02
C LEU A 45 -11.24 8.60 5.40
N ARG A 46 -12.42 8.00 5.55
CA ARG A 46 -12.86 7.40 6.82
C ARG A 46 -11.91 6.28 7.28
N ARG A 47 -11.43 5.44 6.36
CA ARG A 47 -10.51 4.34 6.68
C ARG A 47 -9.14 4.84 7.12
N VAL A 48 -8.64 5.90 6.52
CA VAL A 48 -7.29 6.43 6.79
C VAL A 48 -7.26 7.55 7.83
N ASP A 49 -8.41 7.93 8.36
CA ASP A 49 -8.51 8.98 9.37
C ASP A 49 -7.67 8.66 10.60
N GLY A 50 -6.83 9.60 11.00
CA GLY A 50 -5.90 9.46 12.12
C GLY A 50 -4.72 8.50 11.87
N ALA A 51 -4.57 7.92 10.68
CA ALA A 51 -3.46 7.04 10.37
C ALA A 51 -2.11 7.78 10.40
N ASN A 52 -1.10 7.14 10.98
CA ASN A 52 0.29 7.58 10.92
C ASN A 52 1.07 6.88 9.82
N ALA A 53 0.67 5.64 9.49
CA ALA A 53 1.28 4.83 8.45
C ALA A 53 0.21 4.14 7.60
N LEU A 54 0.44 4.06 6.29
CA LEU A 54 -0.41 3.31 5.37
C LEU A 54 0.39 2.21 4.69
N LEU A 55 -0.23 1.02 4.58
CA LEU A 55 0.11 0.02 3.59
C LEU A 55 -0.87 0.20 2.43
N VAL A 56 -0.40 0.43 1.22
CA VAL A 56 -1.27 0.68 0.06
C VAL A 56 -1.05 -0.38 -1.00
N GLY A 57 -2.11 -1.12 -1.34
CA GLY A 57 -2.06 -2.17 -2.35
C GLY A 57 -2.25 -1.66 -3.77
N TRP A 58 -3.10 -0.66 -3.94
CA TRP A 58 -3.47 -0.14 -5.26
C TRP A 58 -3.11 1.32 -5.46
N ALA A 59 -3.82 2.23 -4.84
CA ALA A 59 -3.59 3.65 -5.04
C ALA A 59 -3.99 4.45 -3.80
N LEU A 60 -3.36 5.62 -3.63
CA LEU A 60 -3.84 6.65 -2.72
C LEU A 60 -4.20 7.88 -3.54
N PRO A 61 -5.50 8.22 -3.70
CA PRO A 61 -5.91 9.41 -4.41
C PRO A 61 -5.31 10.67 -3.77
N VAL A 62 -4.85 11.61 -4.58
CA VAL A 62 -4.21 12.84 -4.09
C VAL A 62 -5.16 13.67 -3.23
N GLU A 63 -6.45 13.65 -3.55
CA GLU A 63 -7.50 14.35 -2.79
C GLU A 63 -7.69 13.74 -1.38
N VAL A 64 -7.52 12.43 -1.25
CA VAL A 64 -7.54 11.73 0.05
C VAL A 64 -6.26 12.07 0.81
N MET A 65 -5.11 11.94 0.17
CA MET A 65 -3.82 12.24 0.78
C MET A 65 -3.74 13.68 1.30
N ALA A 66 -4.26 14.64 0.53
CA ALA A 66 -4.28 16.05 0.91
C ALA A 66 -5.06 16.35 2.20
N GLN A 67 -5.97 15.47 2.59
CA GLN A 67 -6.79 15.62 3.80
C GLN A 67 -6.23 14.86 5.01
N THR A 68 -5.20 14.02 4.82
CA THR A 68 -4.53 13.38 5.95
C THR A 68 -3.62 14.37 6.68
N GLN A 69 -3.74 14.44 8.00
CA GLN A 69 -2.97 15.38 8.81
C GLN A 69 -1.87 14.69 9.65
N THR A 70 -2.04 13.41 9.90
CA THR A 70 -1.18 12.62 10.79
C THR A 70 -0.30 11.62 10.05
N LEU A 71 -0.46 11.51 8.72
CA LEU A 71 0.27 10.55 7.91
C LEU A 71 1.74 10.93 7.78
N GLU A 72 2.62 10.02 8.18
CA GLU A 72 4.07 10.19 8.17
C GLU A 72 4.75 9.33 7.11
N ILE A 73 4.20 8.13 6.87
CA ILE A 73 4.81 7.15 5.98
C ILE A 73 3.75 6.36 5.22
N LEU A 74 4.04 6.10 3.96
CA LEU A 74 3.25 5.27 3.07
C LEU A 74 4.13 4.18 2.49
N SER A 75 3.77 2.92 2.68
CA SER A 75 4.42 1.77 2.08
C SER A 75 3.55 1.20 0.97
N PHE A 76 3.97 1.44 -0.27
CA PHE A 76 3.33 0.84 -1.45
C PHE A 76 3.80 -0.62 -1.59
N THR A 77 2.86 -1.55 -1.68
CA THR A 77 3.16 -2.99 -1.71
C THR A 77 3.62 -3.51 -3.07
N GLY A 78 3.85 -2.63 -4.02
CA GLY A 78 4.35 -2.91 -5.36
C GLY A 78 5.67 -2.22 -5.66
N ILE A 79 6.06 -2.24 -6.94
CA ILE A 79 7.32 -1.66 -7.43
C ILE A 79 7.10 -0.20 -7.86
N GLY A 80 6.12 0.04 -8.73
CA GLY A 80 5.91 1.31 -9.42
C GLY A 80 5.05 2.30 -8.64
N ALA A 81 5.49 2.76 -7.47
CA ALA A 81 4.73 3.67 -6.62
C ALA A 81 4.29 4.95 -7.34
N SER A 82 5.13 5.51 -8.22
CA SER A 82 4.83 6.74 -8.97
C SER A 82 3.63 6.64 -9.92
N ASN A 83 3.19 5.43 -10.27
CA ASN A 83 2.00 5.22 -11.09
C ASN A 83 0.69 5.34 -10.31
N PHE A 84 0.76 5.26 -9.00
CA PHE A 84 -0.41 5.12 -8.12
C PHE A 84 -0.47 6.16 -7.01
N ILE A 85 0.65 6.83 -6.76
CA ILE A 85 0.81 7.81 -5.69
C ILE A 85 1.49 9.04 -6.27
N ASP A 86 0.92 10.22 -6.00
CA ASP A 86 1.54 11.50 -6.36
C ASP A 86 2.73 11.76 -5.44
N LEU A 87 3.94 11.37 -5.89
CA LEU A 87 5.16 11.51 -5.10
C LEU A 87 5.52 12.96 -4.80
N PRO A 88 5.39 13.93 -5.74
CA PRO A 88 5.59 15.34 -5.42
C PRO A 88 4.65 15.85 -4.34
N ALA A 89 3.37 15.49 -4.39
CA ALA A 89 2.38 15.90 -3.38
C ALA A 89 2.70 15.27 -2.02
N ALA A 90 3.10 13.99 -1.98
CA ALA A 90 3.54 13.33 -0.75
C ALA A 90 4.75 14.04 -0.13
N ALA A 91 5.76 14.36 -0.94
CA ALA A 91 6.95 15.06 -0.49
C ALA A 91 6.62 16.46 0.06
N ALA A 92 5.71 17.19 -0.58
CA ALA A 92 5.26 18.50 -0.13
C ALA A 92 4.56 18.45 1.24
N GLN A 93 3.93 17.33 1.58
CA GLN A 93 3.30 17.10 2.89
C GLN A 93 4.25 16.46 3.92
N GLY A 94 5.50 16.17 3.55
CA GLY A 94 6.46 15.51 4.42
C GLY A 94 6.19 14.02 4.62
N ILE A 95 5.42 13.38 3.73
CA ILE A 95 5.11 11.97 3.77
C ILE A 95 6.24 11.18 3.09
N THR A 96 6.83 10.23 3.81
CA THR A 96 7.82 9.32 3.24
C THR A 96 7.12 8.19 2.49
N VAL A 97 7.47 7.98 1.21
CA VAL A 97 6.92 6.90 0.40
C VAL A 97 7.97 5.81 0.19
N CYS A 98 7.61 4.57 0.50
CA CYS A 98 8.41 3.37 0.28
C CYS A 98 7.74 2.46 -0.75
N ASN A 99 8.53 1.63 -1.43
CA ASN A 99 8.06 0.60 -2.35
C ASN A 99 8.81 -0.72 -2.12
N CYS A 100 8.50 -1.75 -2.91
CA CYS A 100 9.13 -3.07 -2.84
C CYS A 100 9.91 -3.37 -4.14
N PRO A 101 11.07 -2.76 -4.38
CA PRO A 101 11.82 -2.97 -5.62
C PRO A 101 12.33 -4.41 -5.72
N GLY A 102 12.29 -4.98 -6.93
CA GLY A 102 12.90 -6.27 -7.24
C GLY A 102 12.13 -7.52 -6.81
N TYR A 103 11.06 -7.41 -6.06
CA TYR A 103 10.37 -8.60 -5.51
C TYR A 103 9.76 -9.53 -6.57
N ALA A 104 9.43 -9.01 -7.75
CA ALA A 104 8.76 -9.73 -8.83
C ALA A 104 9.61 -9.89 -10.09
N ASP A 105 10.88 -9.50 -10.08
CA ASP A 105 11.72 -9.46 -11.28
C ASP A 105 11.80 -10.83 -11.98
N ASN A 106 12.11 -11.87 -11.25
CA ASN A 106 12.20 -13.23 -11.81
C ASN A 106 10.83 -13.73 -12.29
N THR A 107 9.79 -13.53 -11.50
CA THR A 107 8.42 -13.96 -11.83
C THR A 107 7.92 -13.30 -13.10
N VAL A 108 8.12 -11.99 -13.24
CA VAL A 108 7.71 -11.24 -14.43
C VAL A 108 8.53 -11.65 -15.65
N ALA A 109 9.85 -11.83 -15.50
CA ALA A 109 10.74 -12.27 -16.59
C ALA A 109 10.37 -13.67 -17.09
N GLU A 110 10.14 -14.62 -16.20
CA GLU A 110 9.74 -16.00 -16.54
C GLU A 110 8.37 -16.02 -17.25
N HIS A 111 7.41 -15.26 -16.75
CA HIS A 111 6.08 -15.16 -17.37
C HIS A 111 6.15 -14.51 -18.76
N THR A 112 6.96 -13.48 -18.91
CA THR A 112 7.21 -12.82 -20.21
C THR A 112 7.76 -13.80 -21.22
N LEU A 113 8.78 -14.60 -20.82
CA LEU A 113 9.36 -15.62 -21.69
C LEU A 113 8.33 -16.71 -22.03
N ALA A 114 7.53 -17.15 -21.07
CA ALA A 114 6.48 -18.14 -21.29
C ALA A 114 5.45 -17.65 -22.32
N LEU A 115 5.00 -16.40 -22.22
CA LEU A 115 4.07 -15.79 -23.19
C LEU A 115 4.70 -15.69 -24.57
N LEU A 116 5.96 -15.29 -24.68
CA LEU A 116 6.68 -15.21 -25.95
C LEU A 116 6.75 -16.57 -26.63
N LEU A 117 7.10 -17.62 -25.90
CA LEU A 117 7.16 -18.98 -26.42
C LEU A 117 5.77 -19.53 -26.80
N ALA A 118 4.75 -19.20 -26.04
CA ALA A 118 3.38 -19.61 -26.33
C ALA A 118 2.81 -18.92 -27.60
N ALA A 119 3.28 -17.72 -27.91
CA ALA A 119 2.87 -16.95 -29.09
C ALA A 119 3.65 -17.32 -30.37
N ALA A 120 4.73 -18.04 -30.21
CA ALA A 120 5.57 -18.49 -31.36
C ALA A 120 4.97 -19.77 -32.06
#